data_e64dd2c77a30802cd747aee051b88ef0
#
_entry.id   e64dd2c77a30802cd747aee051b88ef0
#
_cell.length_a   1.000
_cell.length_b   1.000
_cell.length_c   1.000
_cell.angle_alpha   90.00
_cell.angle_beta   90.00
_cell.angle_gamma   90.00
#
_symmetry.space_group_name_H-M   'P 1'
#
loop_
_entity.id
_entity.type
_entity.pdbx_description
1 polymer ?
#
loop_
_entity_poly.entity_id
_entity_poly.type
_entity_poly.pdbx_seq_one_letter_code
_entity_poly.pdbx_strand_id
1 'polypeptide(L)'
;MDRRSFLVTAAVGAASGIAGGALYWQGQEISASVFYPGRAEGHWLRGGQALPPPSSVRRVDVAILGSGIAGLSAAWRLAKSGHEDFVVVTGPEWQGNAAGGRSGDLRFPTGAHY
;
A
#
# COMPACT_ATOMS: atom_id res chain seq x y z
N MET A 1 -27.11 -50.26 -15.86
CA MET A 1 -26.68 -49.01 -16.53
C MET A 1 -25.64 -49.39 -17.56
N ASP A 2 -25.93 -49.15 -18.85
CA ASP A 2 -25.01 -49.52 -19.90
C ASP A 2 -23.83 -48.50 -19.97
N ARG A 3 -22.75 -48.92 -20.62
CA ARG A 3 -21.52 -48.15 -20.69
C ARG A 3 -21.72 -46.78 -21.37
N ARG A 4 -22.67 -46.70 -22.29
CA ARG A 4 -22.99 -45.50 -23.05
C ARG A 4 -23.73 -44.47 -22.17
N SER A 5 -24.71 -44.93 -21.41
CA SER A 5 -25.45 -44.10 -20.44
C SER A 5 -24.54 -43.55 -19.35
N PHE A 6 -23.58 -44.34 -18.88
CA PHE A 6 -22.60 -43.89 -17.89
C PHE A 6 -21.71 -42.78 -18.44
N LEU A 7 -21.19 -42.93 -19.66
CA LEU A 7 -20.33 -41.93 -20.28
C LEU A 7 -21.06 -40.60 -20.55
N VAL A 8 -22.33 -40.68 -20.99
CA VAL A 8 -23.13 -39.47 -21.21
C VAL A 8 -23.40 -38.74 -19.89
N THR A 9 -23.78 -39.48 -18.86
CA THR A 9 -24.05 -38.89 -17.51
C THR A 9 -22.78 -38.27 -16.93
N ALA A 10 -21.63 -38.91 -17.08
CA ALA A 10 -20.35 -38.39 -16.60
C ALA A 10 -19.92 -37.12 -17.36
N ALA A 11 -20.12 -37.10 -18.70
CA ALA A 11 -19.80 -35.92 -19.51
C ALA A 11 -20.69 -34.72 -19.19
N VAL A 12 -22.00 -34.94 -19.00
CA VAL A 12 -22.94 -33.87 -18.59
C VAL A 12 -22.60 -33.35 -17.20
N GLY A 13 -22.29 -34.22 -16.25
CA GLY A 13 -21.88 -33.82 -14.90
C GLY A 13 -20.62 -33.00 -14.88
N ALA A 14 -19.59 -33.39 -15.65
CA ALA A 14 -18.34 -32.64 -15.77
C ALA A 14 -18.56 -31.26 -16.43
N ALA A 15 -19.34 -31.21 -17.50
CA ALA A 15 -19.65 -29.95 -18.19
C ALA A 15 -20.42 -28.97 -17.28
N SER A 16 -21.37 -29.48 -16.49
CA SER A 16 -22.12 -28.66 -15.52
C SER A 16 -21.25 -28.14 -14.40
N GLY A 17 -20.30 -28.94 -13.90
CA GLY A 17 -19.35 -28.54 -12.86
C GLY A 17 -18.41 -27.45 -13.36
N ILE A 18 -17.89 -27.58 -14.59
CA ILE A 18 -17.00 -26.56 -15.19
C ILE A 18 -17.77 -25.26 -15.44
N ALA A 19 -18.99 -25.35 -16.02
CA ALA A 19 -19.80 -24.17 -16.29
C ALA A 19 -20.24 -23.47 -14.99
N GLY A 20 -20.65 -24.22 -13.98
CA GLY A 20 -20.99 -23.68 -12.66
C GLY A 20 -19.80 -23.02 -11.96
N GLY A 21 -18.62 -23.63 -12.05
CA GLY A 21 -17.39 -23.06 -11.52
C GLY A 21 -17.00 -21.76 -12.24
N ALA A 22 -17.06 -21.74 -13.57
CA ALA A 22 -16.76 -20.55 -14.36
C ALA A 22 -17.70 -19.37 -14.03
N LEU A 23 -19.02 -19.65 -13.92
CA LEU A 23 -20.00 -18.63 -13.54
C LEU A 23 -19.79 -18.13 -12.11
N TYR A 24 -19.43 -18.99 -11.19
CA TYR A 24 -19.10 -18.61 -9.82
C TYR A 24 -17.89 -17.66 -9.79
N TRP A 25 -16.84 -17.95 -10.54
CA TRP A 25 -15.65 -17.10 -10.62
C TRP A 25 -15.91 -15.77 -11.31
N GLN A 26 -16.75 -15.74 -12.35
CA GLN A 26 -17.14 -14.49 -13.03
C GLN A 26 -18.00 -13.57 -12.15
N GLY A 27 -18.74 -14.11 -11.20
CA GLY A 27 -19.56 -13.32 -10.25
C GLY A 27 -18.79 -12.73 -9.08
N GLN A 28 -17.53 -13.08 -8.92
CA GLN A 28 -16.66 -12.54 -7.85
C GLN A 28 -15.95 -11.29 -8.36
N GLU A 29 -16.61 -10.14 -8.33
CA GLU A 29 -15.93 -8.85 -8.49
C GLU A 29 -15.03 -8.60 -7.28
N ILE A 30 -13.73 -8.78 -7.46
CA ILE A 30 -12.74 -8.38 -6.46
C ILE A 30 -12.64 -6.86 -6.56
N SER A 31 -13.30 -6.17 -5.63
CA SER A 31 -13.11 -4.72 -5.47
C SER A 31 -11.70 -4.46 -4.94
N ALA A 32 -10.81 -4.04 -5.83
CA ALA A 32 -9.45 -3.65 -5.48
C ALA A 32 -9.31 -2.14 -5.58
N SER A 33 -8.84 -1.51 -4.52
CA SER A 33 -8.42 -0.12 -4.55
C SER A 33 -6.90 -0.04 -4.53
N VAL A 34 -6.35 0.76 -5.44
CA VAL A 34 -4.90 1.01 -5.48
C VAL A 34 -4.63 2.37 -4.86
N PHE A 35 -3.83 2.37 -3.81
CA PHE A 35 -3.45 3.58 -3.09
C PHE A 35 -2.03 3.99 -3.47
N TYR A 36 -1.87 5.25 -3.88
CA TYR A 36 -0.58 5.83 -4.28
C TYR A 36 -0.29 7.05 -3.42
N PRO A 37 0.32 6.91 -2.23
CA PRO A 37 0.67 8.06 -1.38
C PRO A 37 1.67 8.97 -2.10
N GLY A 38 1.44 10.28 -2.05
CA GLY A 38 2.31 11.27 -2.67
C GLY A 38 2.26 11.35 -4.21
N ARG A 39 1.35 10.62 -4.87
CA ARG A 39 1.25 10.65 -6.33
C ARG A 39 0.91 12.04 -6.87
N ALA A 40 -0.05 12.72 -6.26
CA ALA A 40 -0.47 14.06 -6.68
C ALA A 40 0.66 15.06 -6.53
N GLU A 41 1.34 15.05 -5.39
CA GLU A 41 2.48 15.91 -5.08
C GLU A 41 3.66 15.61 -6.02
N GLY A 42 3.94 14.34 -6.28
CA GLY A 42 4.99 13.92 -7.20
C GLY A 42 4.71 14.35 -8.64
N HIS A 43 3.46 14.28 -9.10
CA HIS A 43 3.08 14.78 -10.42
C HIS A 43 3.18 16.30 -10.50
N TRP A 44 2.77 17.00 -9.47
CA TRP A 44 2.87 18.46 -9.39
C TRP A 44 4.34 18.93 -9.45
N LEU A 45 5.24 18.33 -8.67
CA LEU A 45 6.66 18.64 -8.71
C LEU A 45 7.29 18.36 -10.09
N ARG A 46 6.93 17.25 -10.72
CA ARG A 46 7.41 16.87 -12.06
C ARG A 46 6.88 17.81 -13.14
N GLY A 47 5.69 18.35 -12.97
CA GLY A 47 5.07 19.31 -13.88
C GLY A 47 5.74 20.68 -13.92
N GLY A 48 6.77 20.93 -13.09
CA GLY A 48 7.53 22.19 -13.06
C GLY A 48 6.71 23.39 -12.56
N GLN A 49 5.62 23.14 -11.85
CA GLN A 49 4.82 24.20 -11.26
C GLN A 49 5.59 24.91 -10.15
N ALA A 50 5.43 26.22 -10.04
CA ALA A 50 6.07 27.00 -8.99
C ALA A 50 5.60 26.53 -7.61
N LEU A 51 6.53 26.36 -6.68
CA LEU A 51 6.20 26.07 -5.29
C LEU A 51 5.49 27.30 -4.68
N PRO A 52 4.46 27.09 -3.86
CA PRO A 52 3.86 28.18 -3.11
C PRO A 52 4.91 28.81 -2.18
N PRO A 53 4.84 30.11 -1.93
CA PRO A 53 5.75 30.75 -0.98
C PRO A 53 5.60 30.11 0.40
N PRO A 54 6.70 29.93 1.16
CA PRO A 54 6.63 29.36 2.49
C PRO A 54 5.81 30.27 3.42
N SER A 55 4.90 29.70 4.19
CA SER A 55 4.12 30.42 5.20
C SER A 55 4.96 30.79 6.42
N SER A 56 6.03 30.05 6.68
CA SER A 56 6.97 30.29 7.77
C SER A 56 8.33 29.69 7.46
N VAL A 57 9.37 30.21 8.10
CA VAL A 57 10.74 29.67 8.00
C VAL A 57 11.22 29.32 9.39
N ARG A 58 11.65 28.09 9.59
CA ARG A 58 12.29 27.63 10.83
C ARG A 58 13.73 27.25 10.54
N ARG A 59 14.64 27.72 11.36
CA ARG A 59 16.06 27.30 11.34
C ARG A 59 16.24 26.22 12.39
N VAL A 60 16.94 25.17 12.03
CA VAL A 60 17.31 24.06 12.91
C VAL A 60 18.69 23.56 12.51
N ASP A 61 19.39 22.93 13.43
CA ASP A 61 20.71 22.36 13.14
C ASP A 61 20.61 21.15 12.20
N VAL A 62 19.58 20.31 12.39
CA VAL A 62 19.37 19.11 11.60
C VAL A 62 17.92 19.00 11.14
N ALA A 63 17.70 18.86 9.85
CA ALA A 63 16.41 18.52 9.26
C ALA A 63 16.44 17.07 8.73
N ILE A 64 15.60 16.22 9.29
CA ILE A 64 15.43 14.81 8.86
C ILE A 64 14.24 14.75 7.94
N LEU A 65 14.45 14.41 6.66
CA LEU A 65 13.38 14.29 5.67
C LEU A 65 12.90 12.84 5.58
N GLY A 66 11.69 12.62 6.06
CA GLY A 66 11.03 11.31 6.13
C GLY A 66 10.94 10.76 7.55
N SER A 67 9.77 10.24 7.88
CA SER A 67 9.45 9.63 9.17
C SER A 67 9.32 8.10 9.11
N GLY A 68 9.94 7.47 8.12
CA GLY A 68 10.12 6.02 8.08
C GLY A 68 11.14 5.55 9.13
N ILE A 69 11.43 4.25 9.13
CA ILE A 69 12.34 3.62 10.12
C ILE A 69 13.69 4.34 10.19
N ALA A 70 14.28 4.68 9.06
CA ALA A 70 15.58 5.35 9.01
C ALA A 70 15.54 6.75 9.66
N GLY A 71 14.54 7.57 9.29
CA GLY A 71 14.38 8.91 9.84
C GLY A 71 14.10 8.90 11.33
N LEU A 72 13.21 8.02 11.80
CA LEU A 72 12.92 7.87 13.23
C LEU A 72 14.10 7.34 14.02
N SER A 73 14.89 6.43 13.44
CA SER A 73 16.12 5.93 14.09
C SER A 73 17.18 7.03 14.21
N ALA A 74 17.32 7.88 13.20
CA ALA A 74 18.22 9.04 13.25
C ALA A 74 17.75 10.04 14.31
N ALA A 75 16.47 10.39 14.34
CA ALA A 75 15.87 11.28 15.34
C ALA A 75 16.07 10.74 16.76
N TRP A 76 15.78 9.45 16.97
CA TRP A 76 16.00 8.80 18.26
C TRP A 76 17.48 8.85 18.69
N ARG A 77 18.41 8.63 17.76
CA ARG A 77 19.84 8.68 18.05
C ARG A 77 20.30 10.09 18.43
N LEU A 78 19.83 11.13 17.72
CA LEU A 78 20.11 12.52 18.04
C LEU A 78 19.58 12.87 19.44
N ALA A 79 18.33 12.60 19.72
CA ALA A 79 17.72 12.85 21.02
C ALA A 79 18.47 12.12 22.15
N LYS A 80 18.84 10.85 21.93
CA LYS A 80 19.59 10.07 22.92
C LYS A 80 21.02 10.61 23.17
N SER A 81 21.62 11.29 22.18
CA SER A 81 22.91 11.96 22.34
C SER A 81 22.83 13.36 22.95
N GLY A 82 21.62 13.81 23.33
CA GLY A 82 21.39 15.13 23.90
C GLY A 82 21.28 16.26 22.87
N HIS A 83 21.22 15.94 21.58
CA HIS A 83 20.99 16.93 20.53
C HIS A 83 19.48 17.16 20.37
N GLU A 84 19.03 18.38 20.66
CA GLU A 84 17.58 18.70 20.69
C GLU A 84 17.15 19.59 19.51
N ASP A 85 18.07 20.30 18.84
CA ASP A 85 17.74 21.20 17.74
C ASP A 85 17.64 20.48 16.40
N PHE A 86 16.63 19.63 16.29
CA PHE A 86 16.30 18.96 15.04
C PHE A 86 14.79 18.93 14.77
N VAL A 87 14.44 18.68 13.52
CA VAL A 87 13.05 18.46 13.08
C VAL A 87 12.95 17.22 12.19
N VAL A 88 11.84 16.47 12.34
CA VAL A 88 11.47 15.40 11.41
C VAL A 88 10.34 15.91 10.53
N VAL A 89 10.58 15.95 9.22
CA VAL A 89 9.59 16.32 8.22
C VAL A 89 8.99 15.04 7.65
N THR A 90 7.69 14.86 7.85
CA THR A 90 6.97 13.68 7.36
C THR A 90 6.62 13.83 5.89
N GLY A 91 6.61 12.71 5.15
CA GLY A 91 6.05 12.64 3.80
C GLY A 91 4.55 12.28 3.83
N PRO A 92 3.94 12.07 2.65
CA PRO A 92 2.55 11.64 2.52
C PRO A 92 2.26 10.31 3.23
N GLU A 93 3.25 9.47 3.38
CA GLU A 93 3.22 8.21 4.13
C GLU A 93 4.18 8.28 5.30
N TRP A 94 3.65 8.66 6.46
CA TRP A 94 4.45 9.00 7.64
C TRP A 94 5.23 7.82 8.26
N GLN A 95 4.83 6.57 7.96
CA GLN A 95 5.54 5.36 8.43
C GLN A 95 6.50 4.79 7.37
N GLY A 96 6.49 5.32 6.14
CA GLY A 96 7.28 4.78 5.03
C GLY A 96 7.01 3.28 4.80
N ASN A 97 8.05 2.50 4.55
CA ASN A 97 7.91 1.05 4.30
C ASN A 97 7.45 0.22 5.52
N ALA A 98 7.37 0.81 6.70
CA ALA A 98 6.80 0.17 7.89
C ALA A 98 5.30 0.46 8.04
N ALA A 99 4.70 1.14 7.08
CA ALA A 99 3.27 1.42 7.08
C ALA A 99 2.45 0.13 7.06
N GLY A 100 1.35 0.15 7.78
CA GLY A 100 0.39 -0.95 7.84
C GLY A 100 -1.01 -0.48 7.52
N GLY A 101 -1.78 -1.35 6.90
CA GLY A 101 -3.20 -1.18 6.61
C GLY A 101 -4.08 -2.07 7.46
N ARG A 102 -5.38 -1.84 7.39
CA ARG A 102 -6.40 -2.66 8.03
C ARG A 102 -7.58 -2.87 7.08
N SER A 103 -8.06 -4.10 7.01
CA SER A 103 -9.29 -4.46 6.30
C SER A 103 -10.15 -5.30 7.23
N GLY A 104 -11.25 -4.74 7.74
CA GLY A 104 -12.00 -5.34 8.84
C GLY A 104 -11.10 -5.56 10.06
N ASP A 105 -11.00 -6.80 10.53
CA ASP A 105 -10.15 -7.19 11.66
C ASP A 105 -8.73 -7.60 11.26
N LEU A 106 -8.45 -7.71 9.97
CA LEU A 106 -7.14 -8.11 9.45
C LEU A 106 -6.21 -6.90 9.35
N ARG A 107 -5.00 -7.06 9.90
CA ARG A 107 -3.90 -6.11 9.73
C ARG A 107 -2.92 -6.65 8.69
N PHE A 108 -2.43 -5.79 7.83
CA PHE A 108 -1.48 -6.16 6.79
C PHE A 108 -0.44 -5.06 6.57
N PRO A 109 0.80 -5.39 6.20
CA PRO A 109 1.78 -4.39 5.81
C PRO A 109 1.41 -3.80 4.45
N THR A 110 1.57 -2.48 4.28
CA THR A 110 1.38 -1.78 3.00
C THR A 110 2.70 -1.50 2.31
N GLY A 111 3.81 -1.62 3.03
CA GLY A 111 5.14 -1.45 2.49
C GLY A 111 5.67 -2.68 1.76
N ALA A 112 6.90 -2.59 1.27
CA ALA A 112 7.58 -3.70 0.62
C ALA A 112 7.80 -4.86 1.62
N HIS A 113 7.42 -6.07 1.22
CA HIS A 113 7.74 -7.31 1.92
C HIS A 113 8.33 -8.28 0.91
N TYR A 114 9.31 -9.00 1.36
CA TYR A 114 10.07 -9.96 0.58
C TYR A 114 9.73 -11.37 1.02
#